data_ee7ca667f241f06030c073a4018300e1
#
_entry.id   ee7ca667f241f06030c073a4018300e1
#
_cell.length_a   1.000
_cell.length_b   1.000
_cell.length_c   1.000
_cell.angle_alpha   90.00
_cell.angle_beta   90.00
_cell.angle_gamma   90.00
#
_symmetry.space_group_name_H-M   'P 1'
#
loop_
_entity.id
_entity.type
_entity.pdbx_description
1 polymer ?
#
loop_
_entity_poly.entity_id
_entity_poly.type
_entity_poly.pdbx_seq_one_letter_code
_entity_poly.pdbx_strand_id
1 'polypeptide(L)'
;MPYKENKLRQLGKSSISATDIASQFWCEKQMELNYLYGKKYTEQMRKGRQIHETLQAETFIPLTVEPVTYADYMYKVGYEDYMALKTLDEKGVCRELQIYGSLNGYRIVGKIDELRKEKESTRIIELKTIEANARIAAFDEAKMKLHTVQIMLYKRLLDSIKNREYTLYNFAKSYGIESLKLSDTFLRGLHTIGIKEEFANIGEIYRMVFDAISALPPISEKLELRYIDRFSGKQASSIIINYSEEKINSQLKFALGYWNGDREALPVSEEEKWKCKLCKFYGKECKVWWNGD
;
A
#
# COMPACT_ATOMS: atom_id res chain seq x y z
N MET A 1 26.85 -23.01 0.77
CA MET A 1 26.42 -21.86 -0.07
C MET A 1 26.64 -20.62 0.77
N PRO A 2 27.23 -19.53 0.26
CA PRO A 2 27.33 -18.30 1.02
C PRO A 2 25.92 -17.84 1.38
N TYR A 3 25.76 -17.39 2.62
CA TYR A 3 24.51 -16.89 3.16
C TYR A 3 24.06 -15.71 2.27
N LYS A 4 23.02 -15.90 1.43
CA LYS A 4 22.49 -14.81 0.64
C LYS A 4 21.93 -13.77 1.61
N GLU A 5 22.55 -12.61 1.63
CA GLU A 5 22.11 -11.52 2.49
C GLU A 5 20.73 -11.03 2.04
N ASN A 6 19.79 -11.06 2.95
CA ASN A 6 18.40 -10.71 2.67
C ASN A 6 18.30 -9.21 2.30
N LYS A 7 17.92 -8.89 1.05
CA LYS A 7 17.78 -7.51 0.54
C LYS A 7 16.92 -6.63 1.44
N LEU A 8 15.93 -7.20 2.12
CA LEU A 8 15.10 -6.48 3.06
C LEU A 8 15.92 -5.85 4.20
N ARG A 9 16.85 -6.62 4.78
CA ARG A 9 17.76 -6.13 5.84
C ARG A 9 18.77 -5.11 5.32
N GLN A 10 19.34 -5.35 4.13
CA GLN A 10 20.27 -4.40 3.48
C GLN A 10 19.62 -3.01 3.31
N LEU A 11 18.32 -2.98 3.02
CA LEU A 11 17.56 -1.76 2.83
C LEU A 11 16.90 -1.21 4.13
N GLY A 12 17.24 -1.78 5.30
CA GLY A 12 16.71 -1.34 6.59
C GLY A 12 15.21 -1.56 6.76
N LYS A 13 14.64 -2.57 6.08
CA LYS A 13 13.19 -2.83 6.07
C LYS A 13 12.81 -4.07 6.87
N SER A 14 11.62 -4.05 7.44
CA SER A 14 10.99 -5.19 8.11
C SER A 14 9.84 -5.81 7.32
N SER A 15 9.35 -5.14 6.28
CA SER A 15 8.26 -5.59 5.40
C SER A 15 8.45 -5.02 3.99
N ILE A 16 7.84 -5.63 2.99
CA ILE A 16 7.76 -5.14 1.62
C ILE A 16 6.39 -4.48 1.45
N SER A 17 6.35 -3.22 1.00
CA SER A 17 5.08 -2.59 0.69
C SER A 17 4.60 -2.97 -0.72
N ALA A 18 3.27 -2.94 -0.92
CA ALA A 18 2.70 -3.11 -2.26
C ALA A 18 3.25 -2.07 -3.25
N THR A 19 3.54 -0.86 -2.77
CA THR A 19 4.19 0.19 -3.56
C THR A 19 5.63 -0.17 -3.95
N ASP A 20 6.38 -0.89 -3.10
CA ASP A 20 7.72 -1.36 -3.46
C ASP A 20 7.64 -2.35 -4.62
N ILE A 21 6.76 -3.34 -4.50
CA ILE A 21 6.54 -4.33 -5.56
C ILE A 21 6.10 -3.64 -6.86
N ALA A 22 5.14 -2.73 -6.80
CA ALA A 22 4.69 -1.97 -7.95
C ALA A 22 5.81 -1.14 -8.59
N SER A 23 6.64 -0.46 -7.77
CA SER A 23 7.73 0.40 -8.23
C SER A 23 8.82 -0.36 -9.00
N GLN A 24 8.98 -1.67 -8.77
CA GLN A 24 9.88 -2.51 -9.56
C GLN A 24 9.50 -2.52 -11.04
N PHE A 25 8.19 -2.39 -11.36
CA PHE A 25 7.70 -2.34 -12.75
C PHE A 25 7.81 -0.97 -13.41
N TRP A 26 8.25 0.04 -12.66
CA TRP A 26 8.74 1.29 -13.23
C TRP A 26 10.25 1.24 -13.45
N CYS A 27 11.03 0.99 -12.39
CA CYS A 27 12.47 0.80 -12.41
C CYS A 27 12.94 0.27 -11.04
N GLU A 28 13.41 -0.99 -10.98
CA GLU A 28 13.90 -1.57 -9.71
C GLU A 28 15.10 -0.81 -9.16
N LYS A 29 16.02 -0.42 -10.05
CA LYS A 29 17.21 0.33 -9.64
C LYS A 29 16.84 1.65 -8.97
N GLN A 30 15.82 2.35 -9.48
CA GLN A 30 15.32 3.56 -8.85
C GLN A 30 14.68 3.26 -7.47
N MET A 31 13.93 2.17 -7.35
CA MET A 31 13.33 1.74 -6.07
C MET A 31 14.44 1.46 -5.05
N GLU A 32 15.47 0.68 -5.39
CA GLU A 32 16.63 0.39 -4.53
C GLU A 32 17.35 1.68 -4.09
N LEU A 33 17.68 2.56 -5.05
CA LEU A 33 18.38 3.82 -4.78
C LEU A 33 17.55 4.78 -3.90
N ASN A 34 16.21 4.74 -3.97
CA ASN A 34 15.38 5.51 -3.06
C ASN A 34 15.53 5.07 -1.59
N TYR A 35 15.84 3.79 -1.32
CA TYR A 35 16.15 3.32 0.04
C TYR A 35 17.56 3.68 0.46
N LEU A 36 18.53 3.55 -0.43
CA LEU A 36 19.94 3.82 -0.12
C LEU A 36 20.25 5.31 0.07
N TYR A 37 19.62 6.18 -0.73
CA TYR A 37 19.94 7.62 -0.79
C TYR A 37 18.76 8.53 -0.44
N GLY A 38 17.66 7.96 0.03
CA GLY A 38 16.44 8.68 0.38
C GLY A 38 15.54 9.02 -0.81
N LYS A 39 14.24 9.06 -0.58
CA LYS A 39 13.22 9.44 -1.56
C LYS A 39 13.04 10.96 -1.56
N LYS A 40 13.06 11.59 -2.74
CA LYS A 40 12.71 13.01 -2.85
C LYS A 40 11.20 13.14 -2.98
N TYR A 41 10.59 13.86 -2.05
CA TYR A 41 9.18 14.23 -2.14
C TYR A 41 9.00 15.46 -3.03
N THR A 42 8.19 15.33 -4.07
CA THR A 42 7.85 16.42 -4.97
C THR A 42 6.59 17.14 -4.50
N GLU A 43 6.40 18.37 -5.00
CA GLU A 43 5.16 19.13 -4.76
C GLU A 43 3.91 18.36 -5.24
N GLN A 44 4.03 17.66 -6.38
CA GLN A 44 2.94 16.82 -6.89
C GLN A 44 2.58 15.69 -5.92
N MET A 45 3.58 15.04 -5.29
CA MET A 45 3.34 14.00 -4.30
C MET A 45 2.67 14.56 -3.04
N ARG A 46 3.06 15.78 -2.61
CA ARG A 46 2.44 16.47 -1.47
C ARG A 46 0.98 16.79 -1.74
N LYS A 47 0.67 17.36 -2.90
CA LYS A 47 -0.72 17.65 -3.31
C LYS A 47 -1.56 16.37 -3.44
N GLY A 48 -0.98 15.30 -3.99
CA GLY A 48 -1.65 14.00 -4.04
C GLY A 48 -2.03 13.50 -2.65
N ARG A 49 -1.10 13.57 -1.69
CA ARG A 49 -1.38 13.18 -0.29
C ARG A 49 -2.51 14.02 0.31
N GLN A 50 -2.52 15.34 0.13
CA GLN A 50 -3.57 16.22 0.63
C GLN A 50 -4.96 15.83 0.10
N ILE A 51 -5.06 15.42 -1.17
CA ILE A 51 -6.32 14.93 -1.75
C ILE A 51 -6.77 13.64 -1.03
N HIS A 52 -5.88 12.68 -0.81
CA HIS A 52 -6.20 11.47 -0.07
C HIS A 52 -6.67 11.77 1.37
N GLU A 53 -5.96 12.65 2.08
CA GLU A 53 -6.34 13.08 3.44
C GLU A 53 -7.71 13.75 3.46
N THR A 54 -8.01 14.63 2.49
CA THR A 54 -9.33 15.27 2.36
C THR A 54 -10.42 14.24 2.13
N LEU A 55 -10.21 13.31 1.20
CA LEU A 55 -11.17 12.26 0.89
C LEU A 55 -11.38 11.31 2.08
N GLN A 56 -10.34 10.99 2.83
CA GLN A 56 -10.43 10.19 4.05
C GLN A 56 -11.28 10.90 5.12
N ALA A 57 -11.07 12.20 5.32
CA ALA A 57 -11.82 12.99 6.30
C ALA A 57 -13.34 13.06 6.02
N GLU A 58 -13.78 12.80 4.77
CA GLU A 58 -15.20 12.68 4.42
C GLU A 58 -15.84 11.41 4.99
N THR A 59 -15.05 10.38 5.29
CA THR A 59 -15.55 9.09 5.75
C THR A 59 -15.56 8.97 7.26
N PHE A 60 -14.44 9.20 7.94
CA PHE A 60 -14.36 9.15 9.40
C PHE A 60 -13.30 10.12 9.92
N ILE A 61 -13.36 10.41 11.23
CA ILE A 61 -12.38 11.25 11.91
C ILE A 61 -11.26 10.33 12.44
N PRO A 62 -10.00 10.52 12.02
CA PRO A 62 -8.87 9.76 12.54
C PRO A 62 -8.71 9.90 14.05
N LEU A 63 -8.10 8.89 14.68
CA LEU A 63 -7.81 8.92 16.12
C LEU A 63 -6.87 10.08 16.46
N THR A 64 -7.31 10.98 17.34
CA THR A 64 -6.57 12.20 17.70
C THR A 64 -5.47 11.97 18.74
N VAL A 65 -5.47 10.80 19.40
CA VAL A 65 -4.42 10.46 20.39
C VAL A 65 -3.13 10.11 19.64
N GLU A 66 -2.05 10.82 19.98
CA GLU A 66 -0.75 10.60 19.35
C GLU A 66 -0.04 9.38 19.94
N PRO A 67 0.45 8.45 19.11
CA PRO A 67 1.19 7.28 19.56
C PRO A 67 2.59 7.66 20.05
N VAL A 68 3.02 7.08 21.18
CA VAL A 68 4.34 7.26 21.77
C VAL A 68 5.25 6.07 21.51
N THR A 69 4.67 4.88 21.43
CA THR A 69 5.38 3.62 21.20
C THR A 69 4.95 2.94 19.89
N TYR A 70 5.70 1.92 19.47
CA TYR A 70 5.28 1.09 18.34
C TYR A 70 3.93 0.38 18.61
N ALA A 71 3.69 -0.02 19.84
CA ALA A 71 2.42 -0.63 20.26
C ALA A 71 1.24 0.35 20.08
N ASP A 72 1.42 1.61 20.52
CA ASP A 72 0.42 2.66 20.35
C ASP A 72 0.14 2.95 18.87
N TYR A 73 1.19 2.99 18.05
CA TYR A 73 1.06 3.15 16.60
C TYR A 73 0.26 2.00 15.97
N MET A 74 0.57 0.75 16.34
CA MET A 74 -0.17 -0.41 15.84
C MET A 74 -1.64 -0.37 16.25
N TYR A 75 -1.93 0.03 17.49
CA TYR A 75 -3.30 0.23 17.94
C TYR A 75 -4.01 1.32 17.11
N LYS A 76 -3.39 2.50 16.95
CA LYS A 76 -3.96 3.61 16.19
C LYS A 76 -4.34 3.16 14.79
N VAL A 77 -3.43 2.47 14.08
CA VAL A 77 -3.69 1.95 12.74
C VAL A 77 -4.85 0.95 12.75
N GLY A 78 -4.86 -0.02 13.64
CA GLY A 78 -5.94 -1.00 13.72
C GLY A 78 -7.30 -0.38 14.05
N TYR A 79 -7.33 0.63 14.93
CA TYR A 79 -8.54 1.37 15.23
C TYR A 79 -9.08 2.14 14.02
N GLU A 80 -8.19 2.83 13.30
CA GLU A 80 -8.56 3.57 12.09
C GLU A 80 -9.04 2.64 10.99
N ASP A 81 -8.40 1.47 10.79
CA ASP A 81 -8.84 0.43 9.86
C ASP A 81 -10.24 -0.10 10.22
N TYR A 82 -10.48 -0.36 11.50
CA TYR A 82 -11.79 -0.81 11.97
C TYR A 82 -12.87 0.24 11.72
N MET A 83 -12.60 1.51 12.04
CA MET A 83 -13.54 2.61 11.80
C MET A 83 -13.80 2.81 10.30
N ALA A 84 -12.79 2.67 9.47
CA ALA A 84 -12.93 2.73 8.02
C ALA A 84 -13.84 1.59 7.49
N LEU A 85 -13.69 0.36 8.00
CA LEU A 85 -14.55 -0.78 7.65
C LEU A 85 -16.00 -0.57 8.14
N LYS A 86 -16.21 0.05 9.30
CA LYS A 86 -17.58 0.45 9.73
C LYS A 86 -18.22 1.42 8.75
N THR A 87 -17.48 2.39 8.22
CA THR A 87 -18.04 3.32 7.23
C THR A 87 -18.38 2.64 5.90
N LEU A 88 -17.71 1.53 5.55
CA LEU A 88 -18.11 0.73 4.40
C LEU A 88 -19.51 0.12 4.58
N ASP A 89 -19.85 -0.32 5.78
CA ASP A 89 -21.18 -0.84 6.09
C ASP A 89 -22.25 0.26 6.12
N GLU A 90 -21.95 1.39 6.74
CA GLU A 90 -22.89 2.48 6.99
C GLU A 90 -23.09 3.38 5.77
N LYS A 91 -22.01 3.70 5.05
CA LYS A 91 -21.98 4.68 3.96
C LYS A 91 -21.66 4.07 2.60
N GLY A 92 -21.32 2.77 2.54
CA GLY A 92 -20.95 2.08 1.32
C GLY A 92 -19.54 2.40 0.81
N VAL A 93 -18.70 3.09 1.60
CA VAL A 93 -17.34 3.44 1.24
C VAL A 93 -16.39 3.33 2.44
N CYS A 94 -15.20 2.77 2.20
CA CYS A 94 -14.08 2.71 3.13
C CYS A 94 -12.87 3.34 2.45
N ARG A 95 -12.07 4.11 3.18
CA ARG A 95 -10.87 4.79 2.64
C ARG A 95 -9.64 4.50 3.46
N GLU A 96 -8.50 4.47 2.76
CA GLU A 96 -7.16 4.33 3.36
C GLU A 96 -7.01 3.08 4.24
N LEU A 97 -7.69 1.97 3.87
CA LEU A 97 -7.64 0.71 4.59
C LEU A 97 -6.27 0.04 4.46
N GLN A 98 -5.59 -0.17 5.57
CA GLN A 98 -4.34 -0.93 5.58
C GLN A 98 -4.63 -2.43 5.49
N ILE A 99 -3.87 -3.12 4.65
CA ILE A 99 -3.98 -4.56 4.45
C ILE A 99 -2.63 -5.23 4.63
N TYR A 100 -2.68 -6.48 5.04
CA TYR A 100 -1.52 -7.28 5.41
C TYR A 100 -1.55 -8.63 4.70
N GLY A 101 -0.38 -9.24 4.55
CA GLY A 101 -0.26 -10.59 4.03
C GLY A 101 1.16 -11.12 4.10
N SER A 102 1.36 -12.28 3.50
CA SER A 102 2.68 -12.91 3.39
C SER A 102 2.90 -13.44 1.98
N LEU A 103 4.08 -13.19 1.41
CA LEU A 103 4.55 -13.78 0.15
C LEU A 103 5.94 -14.35 0.38
N ASN A 104 6.11 -15.66 0.15
CA ASN A 104 7.38 -16.37 0.37
C ASN A 104 8.03 -16.09 1.73
N GLY A 105 7.22 -15.96 2.78
CA GLY A 105 7.69 -15.66 4.13
C GLY A 105 8.00 -14.18 4.41
N TYR A 106 7.91 -13.30 3.41
CA TYR A 106 8.00 -11.86 3.62
C TYR A 106 6.67 -11.29 4.09
N ARG A 107 6.72 -10.39 5.09
CA ARG A 107 5.57 -9.55 5.45
C ARG A 107 5.29 -8.57 4.32
N ILE A 108 4.07 -8.57 3.83
CA ILE A 108 3.60 -7.62 2.84
C ILE A 108 2.60 -6.68 3.49
N VAL A 109 2.74 -5.39 3.21
CA VAL A 109 1.80 -4.36 3.66
C VAL A 109 1.31 -3.56 2.46
N GLY A 110 0.05 -3.21 2.48
CA GLY A 110 -0.55 -2.34 1.49
C GLY A 110 -1.53 -1.37 2.14
N LYS A 111 -1.94 -0.36 1.40
CA LYS A 111 -2.97 0.58 1.82
C LYS A 111 -3.89 0.82 0.63
N ILE A 112 -5.12 0.38 0.75
CA ILE A 112 -6.15 0.53 -0.30
C ILE A 112 -6.74 1.92 -0.17
N ASP A 113 -6.71 2.70 -1.25
CA ASP A 113 -7.21 4.07 -1.25
C ASP A 113 -8.72 4.11 -1.01
N GLU A 114 -9.50 3.23 -1.69
CA GLU A 114 -10.94 3.15 -1.50
C GLU A 114 -11.46 1.73 -1.73
N LEU A 115 -12.33 1.26 -0.82
CA LEU A 115 -13.27 0.15 -1.04
C LEU A 115 -14.66 0.72 -1.21
N ARG A 116 -15.43 0.18 -2.16
CA ARG A 116 -16.81 0.57 -2.40
C ARG A 116 -17.73 -0.64 -2.40
N LYS A 117 -18.77 -0.59 -1.59
CA LYS A 117 -19.82 -1.61 -1.55
C LYS A 117 -20.69 -1.50 -2.80
N GLU A 118 -20.87 -2.60 -3.49
CA GLU A 118 -21.78 -2.78 -4.61
C GLU A 118 -22.94 -3.70 -4.17
N LYS A 119 -23.87 -4.02 -5.05
CA LYS A 119 -25.03 -4.87 -4.69
C LYS A 119 -24.61 -6.23 -4.14
N GLU A 120 -23.65 -6.89 -4.79
CA GLU A 120 -23.23 -8.27 -4.47
C GLU A 120 -21.72 -8.42 -4.27
N SER A 121 -20.97 -7.33 -4.34
CA SER A 121 -19.51 -7.34 -4.25
C SER A 121 -18.97 -6.10 -3.57
N THR A 122 -17.66 -6.15 -3.27
CA THR A 122 -16.87 -4.99 -2.84
C THR A 122 -15.83 -4.70 -3.90
N ARG A 123 -15.80 -3.47 -4.43
CA ARG A 123 -14.83 -3.03 -5.44
C ARG A 123 -13.65 -2.33 -4.80
N ILE A 124 -12.44 -2.68 -5.26
CA ILE A 124 -11.21 -1.94 -4.94
C ILE A 124 -11.02 -0.83 -5.96
N ILE A 125 -10.75 0.37 -5.47
CA ILE A 125 -10.48 1.56 -6.27
C ILE A 125 -9.14 2.14 -5.81
N GLU A 126 -8.24 2.33 -6.75
CA GLU A 126 -6.96 2.99 -6.55
C GLU A 126 -7.04 4.40 -7.12
N LEU A 127 -6.70 5.40 -6.32
CA LEU A 127 -6.77 6.81 -6.69
C LEU A 127 -5.41 7.31 -7.17
N LYS A 128 -5.40 7.97 -8.31
CA LYS A 128 -4.18 8.62 -8.85
C LYS A 128 -4.47 10.07 -9.17
N THR A 129 -3.62 10.96 -8.70
CA THR A 129 -3.75 12.38 -9.01
C THR A 129 -2.98 12.73 -10.28
N ILE A 130 -3.66 13.38 -11.21
CA ILE A 130 -3.10 13.84 -12.47
C ILE A 130 -3.35 15.33 -12.67
N GLU A 131 -2.73 15.90 -13.67
CA GLU A 131 -3.06 17.20 -14.23
C GLU A 131 -3.93 16.96 -15.47
N ALA A 132 -5.20 17.33 -15.41
CA ALA A 132 -6.20 16.96 -16.41
C ALA A 132 -5.87 17.41 -17.84
N ASN A 133 -5.06 18.47 -17.98
CA ASN A 133 -4.63 19.00 -19.27
C ASN A 133 -3.32 18.37 -19.79
N ALA A 134 -2.67 17.48 -19.04
CA ALA A 134 -1.46 16.82 -19.50
C ALA A 134 -1.82 15.76 -20.55
N ARG A 135 -1.19 15.82 -21.72
CA ARG A 135 -1.35 14.81 -22.78
C ARG A 135 -0.90 13.44 -22.26
N ILE A 136 -1.88 12.56 -22.13
CA ILE A 136 -1.83 11.24 -21.51
C ILE A 136 -1.53 10.21 -22.62
N ALA A 137 -0.29 9.92 -23.03
CA ALA A 137 -0.11 8.85 -24.01
C ALA A 137 0.94 7.81 -23.61
N ALA A 138 2.22 8.05 -23.75
CA ALA A 138 3.24 7.03 -23.50
C ALA A 138 3.65 6.95 -22.03
N PHE A 139 3.55 8.06 -21.30
CA PHE A 139 3.83 8.12 -19.85
C PHE A 139 2.79 7.33 -19.04
N ASP A 140 1.56 7.25 -19.55
CA ASP A 140 0.47 6.53 -18.89
C ASP A 140 0.58 5.02 -19.06
N GLU A 141 0.99 4.51 -20.21
CA GLU A 141 1.12 3.08 -20.43
C GLU A 141 2.17 2.46 -19.50
N ALA A 142 3.34 3.12 -19.35
CA ALA A 142 4.38 2.67 -18.44
C ALA A 142 3.93 2.76 -16.97
N LYS A 143 3.16 3.78 -16.59
CA LYS A 143 2.57 3.89 -15.25
C LYS A 143 1.42 2.91 -15.04
N MET A 144 0.63 2.63 -16.07
CA MET A 144 -0.45 1.64 -16.01
C MET A 144 0.06 0.28 -15.55
N LYS A 145 1.25 -0.14 -16.01
CA LYS A 145 1.84 -1.41 -15.58
C LYS A 145 2.03 -1.47 -14.06
N LEU A 146 2.64 -0.45 -13.47
CA LEU A 146 2.86 -0.42 -12.02
C LEU A 146 1.56 -0.27 -11.21
N HIS A 147 0.60 0.55 -11.69
CA HIS A 147 -0.69 0.72 -11.01
C HIS A 147 -1.51 -0.58 -11.06
N THR A 148 -1.46 -1.28 -12.19
CA THR A 148 -2.12 -2.59 -12.36
C THR A 148 -1.56 -3.62 -11.38
N VAL A 149 -0.23 -3.71 -11.22
CA VAL A 149 0.40 -4.60 -10.23
C VAL A 149 -0.05 -4.23 -8.82
N GLN A 150 -0.06 -2.95 -8.48
CA GLN A 150 -0.43 -2.48 -7.16
C GLN A 150 -1.86 -2.88 -6.78
N ILE A 151 -2.83 -2.58 -7.65
CA ILE A 151 -4.24 -2.84 -7.37
C ILE A 151 -4.56 -4.35 -7.39
N MET A 152 -3.94 -5.13 -8.28
CA MET A 152 -4.08 -6.58 -8.27
C MET A 152 -3.49 -7.22 -7.01
N LEU A 153 -2.36 -6.71 -6.52
CA LEU A 153 -1.78 -7.17 -5.26
C LEU A 153 -2.70 -6.84 -4.09
N TYR A 154 -3.34 -5.68 -4.06
CA TYR A 154 -4.32 -5.35 -3.04
C TYR A 154 -5.48 -6.35 -3.00
N LYS A 155 -6.04 -6.69 -4.16
CA LYS A 155 -7.09 -7.71 -4.22
C LYS A 155 -6.61 -9.05 -3.67
N ARG A 156 -5.43 -9.51 -4.09
CA ARG A 156 -4.86 -10.77 -3.60
C ARG A 156 -4.70 -10.79 -2.09
N LEU A 157 -4.17 -9.70 -1.49
CA LEU A 157 -3.99 -9.60 -0.04
C LEU A 157 -5.35 -9.57 0.68
N LEU A 158 -6.31 -8.81 0.17
CA LEU A 158 -7.64 -8.71 0.75
C LEU A 158 -8.40 -10.04 0.67
N ASP A 159 -8.33 -10.72 -0.48
CA ASP A 159 -8.90 -12.06 -0.66
C ASP A 159 -8.26 -13.08 0.30
N SER A 160 -6.95 -13.03 0.50
CA SER A 160 -6.27 -13.96 1.40
C SER A 160 -6.71 -13.82 2.86
N ILE A 161 -7.02 -12.60 3.31
CA ILE A 161 -7.61 -12.37 4.64
C ILE A 161 -9.05 -12.85 4.65
N LYS A 162 -9.85 -12.45 3.66
CA LYS A 162 -11.27 -12.80 3.54
C LYS A 162 -11.48 -14.32 3.51
N ASN A 163 -10.65 -15.04 2.76
CA ASN A 163 -10.71 -16.50 2.61
C ASN A 163 -9.99 -17.25 3.74
N ARG A 164 -9.46 -16.52 4.76
CA ARG A 164 -8.75 -17.08 5.91
C ARG A 164 -7.45 -17.82 5.55
N GLU A 165 -6.84 -17.50 4.43
CA GLU A 165 -5.52 -17.98 4.05
C GLU A 165 -4.42 -17.23 4.83
N TYR A 166 -4.63 -15.93 5.08
CA TYR A 166 -3.83 -15.12 6.00
C TYR A 166 -4.71 -14.69 7.18
N THR A 167 -4.46 -15.30 8.34
CA THR A 167 -5.31 -15.18 9.53
C THR A 167 -4.76 -14.15 10.53
N LEU A 168 -5.59 -13.77 11.50
CA LEU A 168 -5.14 -12.99 12.67
C LEU A 168 -3.94 -13.66 13.37
N TYR A 169 -3.89 -14.99 13.45
CA TYR A 169 -2.75 -15.72 14.03
C TYR A 169 -1.47 -15.46 13.23
N ASN A 170 -1.51 -15.54 11.89
CA ASN A 170 -0.36 -15.24 11.04
C ASN A 170 0.12 -13.80 11.24
N PHE A 171 -0.82 -12.87 11.30
CA PHE A 171 -0.55 -11.45 11.56
C PHE A 171 0.08 -11.26 12.94
N ALA A 172 -0.58 -11.74 14.01
CA ALA A 172 -0.13 -11.58 15.39
C ALA A 172 1.29 -12.12 15.60
N LYS A 173 1.57 -13.31 15.05
CA LYS A 173 2.90 -13.92 15.07
C LYS A 173 3.92 -13.09 14.32
N SER A 174 3.58 -12.57 13.14
CA SER A 174 4.48 -11.80 12.29
C SER A 174 4.86 -10.44 12.91
N TYR A 175 3.92 -9.79 13.58
CA TYR A 175 4.09 -8.45 14.17
C TYR A 175 4.36 -8.47 15.67
N GLY A 176 4.37 -9.65 16.31
CA GLY A 176 4.63 -9.79 17.74
C GLY A 176 3.54 -9.17 18.62
N ILE A 177 2.28 -9.15 18.14
CA ILE A 177 1.16 -8.44 18.75
C ILE A 177 0.94 -8.86 20.22
N GLU A 178 1.12 -10.14 20.54
CA GLU A 178 0.91 -10.67 21.88
C GLU A 178 1.86 -10.09 22.93
N SER A 179 3.03 -9.62 22.52
CA SER A 179 4.03 -9.00 23.40
C SER A 179 3.90 -7.48 23.51
N LEU A 180 3.05 -6.86 22.69
CA LEU A 180 2.89 -5.41 22.65
C LEU A 180 1.96 -4.94 23.77
N LYS A 181 2.39 -3.89 24.48
CA LYS A 181 1.59 -3.21 25.50
C LYS A 181 1.49 -1.73 25.16
N LEU A 182 0.28 -1.20 25.25
CA LEU A 182 0.05 0.24 25.10
C LEU A 182 0.73 1.00 26.23
N SER A 183 1.25 2.19 25.91
CA SER A 183 1.81 3.07 26.93
C SER A 183 0.70 3.66 27.81
N ASP A 184 1.02 3.93 29.07
CA ASP A 184 0.08 4.53 30.03
C ASP A 184 -0.43 5.90 29.53
N THR A 185 0.43 6.67 28.86
CA THR A 185 0.06 7.98 28.29
C THR A 185 -0.98 7.81 27.19
N PHE A 186 -0.78 6.84 26.30
CA PHE A 186 -1.72 6.57 25.21
C PHE A 186 -3.05 6.04 25.75
N LEU A 187 -3.02 5.11 26.73
CA LEU A 187 -4.22 4.60 27.40
C LEU A 187 -5.04 5.71 28.04
N ARG A 188 -4.41 6.62 28.79
CA ARG A 188 -5.10 7.81 29.35
C ARG A 188 -5.74 8.66 28.25
N GLY A 189 -5.04 8.86 27.13
CA GLY A 189 -5.57 9.57 25.98
C GLY A 189 -6.81 8.91 25.41
N LEU A 190 -6.80 7.57 25.22
CA LEU A 190 -7.95 6.79 24.74
C LEU A 190 -9.16 6.94 25.66
N HIS A 191 -8.96 6.83 26.99
CA HIS A 191 -10.04 7.02 27.98
C HIS A 191 -10.61 8.44 27.93
N THR A 192 -9.76 9.46 27.76
CA THR A 192 -10.20 10.86 27.66
C THR A 192 -11.15 11.11 26.49
N ILE A 193 -10.97 10.42 25.40
CA ILE A 193 -11.85 10.51 24.23
C ILE A 193 -12.99 9.47 24.23
N GLY A 194 -13.18 8.77 25.36
CA GLY A 194 -14.31 7.87 25.60
C GLY A 194 -14.16 6.45 25.02
N ILE A 195 -12.96 6.02 24.63
CA ILE A 195 -12.72 4.63 24.26
C ILE A 195 -12.70 3.77 25.52
N LYS A 196 -13.60 2.79 25.57
CA LYS A 196 -13.73 1.88 26.71
C LYS A 196 -12.51 0.97 26.83
N GLU A 197 -12.18 0.58 28.07
CA GLU A 197 -11.01 -0.26 28.39
C GLU A 197 -11.00 -1.60 27.63
N GLU A 198 -12.16 -2.21 27.41
CA GLU A 198 -12.31 -3.46 26.67
C GLU A 198 -11.83 -3.36 25.21
N PHE A 199 -11.87 -2.18 24.61
CA PHE A 199 -11.37 -1.90 23.26
C PHE A 199 -9.92 -1.38 23.25
N ALA A 200 -9.35 -1.05 24.40
CA ALA A 200 -7.97 -0.57 24.52
C ALA A 200 -6.95 -1.73 24.50
N ASN A 201 -7.12 -2.65 23.56
CA ASN A 201 -6.29 -3.86 23.39
C ASN A 201 -5.94 -4.07 21.91
N ILE A 202 -4.65 -4.24 21.60
CA ILE A 202 -4.18 -4.39 20.22
C ILE A 202 -4.71 -5.67 19.57
N GLY A 203 -4.69 -6.79 20.29
CA GLY A 203 -5.20 -8.07 19.78
C GLY A 203 -6.69 -8.01 19.45
N GLU A 204 -7.46 -7.35 20.31
CA GLU A 204 -8.90 -7.20 20.13
C GLU A 204 -9.23 -6.30 18.94
N ILE A 205 -8.55 -5.16 18.78
CA ILE A 205 -8.81 -4.27 17.65
C ILE A 205 -8.49 -4.95 16.32
N TYR A 206 -7.38 -5.71 16.21
CA TYR A 206 -7.09 -6.44 14.98
C TYR A 206 -8.02 -7.64 14.77
N ARG A 207 -8.53 -8.28 15.84
CA ARG A 207 -9.59 -9.29 15.71
C ARG A 207 -10.80 -8.68 15.02
N MET A 208 -11.24 -7.50 15.47
CA MET A 208 -12.38 -6.79 14.85
C MET A 208 -12.11 -6.43 13.38
N VAL A 209 -10.91 -6.00 13.04
CA VAL A 209 -10.50 -5.72 11.65
C VAL A 209 -10.57 -6.98 10.79
N PHE A 210 -9.96 -8.09 11.23
CA PHE A 210 -9.95 -9.35 10.48
C PHE A 210 -11.34 -9.95 10.32
N ASP A 211 -12.17 -9.89 11.37
CA ASP A 211 -13.56 -10.34 11.33
C ASP A 211 -14.39 -9.50 10.33
N ALA A 212 -14.23 -8.16 10.36
CA ALA A 212 -14.92 -7.27 9.44
C ALA A 212 -14.50 -7.51 7.98
N ILE A 213 -13.21 -7.72 7.70
CA ILE A 213 -12.74 -8.07 6.34
C ILE A 213 -13.30 -9.42 5.90
N SER A 214 -13.31 -10.42 6.81
CA SER A 214 -13.84 -11.75 6.48
C SER A 214 -15.36 -11.73 6.17
N ALA A 215 -16.08 -10.77 6.74
CA ALA A 215 -17.51 -10.57 6.52
C ALA A 215 -17.86 -9.79 5.25
N LEU A 216 -16.87 -9.19 4.57
CA LEU A 216 -17.11 -8.43 3.33
C LEU A 216 -17.80 -9.29 2.27
N PRO A 217 -18.67 -8.73 1.41
CA PRO A 217 -19.10 -9.36 0.18
C PRO A 217 -17.89 -9.81 -0.68
N PRO A 218 -18.07 -10.70 -1.66
CA PRO A 218 -16.98 -11.08 -2.58
C PRO A 218 -16.26 -9.86 -3.15
N ILE A 219 -14.93 -9.93 -3.24
CA ILE A 219 -14.15 -8.84 -3.84
C ILE A 219 -14.28 -8.93 -5.37
N SER A 220 -14.70 -7.83 -5.99
CA SER A 220 -14.94 -7.75 -7.43
C SER A 220 -13.69 -8.11 -8.23
N GLU A 221 -13.89 -8.87 -9.34
CA GLU A 221 -12.84 -9.10 -10.33
C GLU A 221 -12.56 -7.86 -11.19
N LYS A 222 -13.47 -6.88 -11.18
CA LYS A 222 -13.32 -5.59 -11.85
C LYS A 222 -12.80 -4.56 -10.86
N LEU A 223 -11.51 -4.27 -10.95
CA LEU A 223 -10.82 -3.26 -10.15
C LEU A 223 -10.86 -1.92 -10.87
N GLU A 224 -10.79 -0.80 -10.16
CA GLU A 224 -10.88 0.54 -10.78
C GLU A 224 -9.63 1.37 -10.47
N LEU A 225 -8.97 1.86 -11.51
CA LEU A 225 -8.00 2.96 -11.39
C LEU A 225 -8.73 4.25 -11.67
N ARG A 226 -8.85 5.12 -10.67
CA ARG A 226 -9.56 6.39 -10.78
C ARG A 226 -8.56 7.54 -10.75
N TYR A 227 -8.65 8.40 -11.76
CA TYR A 227 -7.81 9.56 -11.88
C TYR A 227 -8.55 10.80 -11.41
N ILE A 228 -7.92 11.50 -10.45
CA ILE A 228 -8.44 12.75 -9.87
C ILE A 228 -7.61 13.90 -10.39
N ASP A 229 -8.26 14.93 -10.92
CA ASP A 229 -7.58 16.15 -11.31
C ASP A 229 -7.05 16.87 -10.07
N ARG A 230 -5.75 17.14 -10.08
CA ARG A 230 -5.01 17.70 -8.95
C ARG A 230 -5.46 19.10 -8.55
N PHE A 231 -6.02 19.86 -9.47
CA PHE A 231 -6.42 21.25 -9.22
C PHE A 231 -7.87 21.36 -8.78
N SER A 232 -8.77 20.64 -9.42
CA SER A 232 -10.18 20.69 -9.10
C SER A 232 -10.62 19.68 -8.03
N GLY A 233 -9.81 18.67 -7.73
CA GLY A 233 -10.17 17.55 -6.86
C GLY A 233 -11.26 16.63 -7.44
N LYS A 234 -11.67 16.85 -8.69
CA LYS A 234 -12.74 16.06 -9.32
C LYS A 234 -12.20 14.88 -10.09
N GLN A 235 -13.01 13.84 -10.25
CA GLN A 235 -12.68 12.72 -11.11
C GLN A 235 -12.52 13.21 -12.57
N ALA A 236 -11.36 12.94 -13.15
CA ALA A 236 -11.04 13.24 -14.55
C ALA A 236 -11.35 12.04 -15.45
N SER A 237 -11.03 10.83 -15.02
CA SER A 237 -11.28 9.58 -15.74
C SER A 237 -11.22 8.37 -14.81
N SER A 238 -11.62 7.19 -15.31
CA SER A 238 -11.37 5.92 -14.65
C SER A 238 -11.15 4.81 -15.68
N ILE A 239 -10.42 3.77 -15.27
CA ILE A 239 -10.10 2.60 -16.08
C ILE A 239 -10.41 1.35 -15.26
N ILE A 240 -11.14 0.42 -15.85
CA ILE A 240 -11.40 -0.88 -15.23
C ILE A 240 -10.28 -1.85 -15.59
N ILE A 241 -9.70 -2.45 -14.56
CA ILE A 241 -8.70 -3.50 -14.65
C ILE A 241 -9.34 -4.82 -14.26
N ASN A 242 -9.39 -5.76 -15.19
CA ASN A 242 -9.81 -7.12 -14.86
C ASN A 242 -8.68 -7.83 -14.11
N TYR A 243 -9.00 -8.40 -12.96
CA TYR A 243 -8.04 -9.20 -12.19
C TYR A 243 -7.64 -10.45 -12.96
N SER A 244 -6.38 -10.82 -12.87
CA SER A 244 -5.84 -12.06 -13.42
C SER A 244 -4.86 -12.66 -12.44
N GLU A 245 -5.23 -13.81 -11.89
CA GLU A 245 -4.39 -14.59 -10.96
C GLU A 245 -3.07 -14.99 -11.59
N GLU A 246 -3.11 -15.43 -12.86
CA GLU A 246 -1.91 -15.82 -13.62
C GLU A 246 -0.95 -14.63 -13.77
N LYS A 247 -1.49 -13.47 -14.17
CA LYS A 247 -0.71 -12.25 -14.38
C LYS A 247 -0.05 -11.79 -13.08
N ILE A 248 -0.79 -11.70 -11.99
CA ILE A 248 -0.23 -11.25 -10.71
C ILE A 248 0.79 -12.24 -10.16
N ASN A 249 0.57 -13.56 -10.30
CA ASN A 249 1.52 -14.59 -9.88
C ASN A 249 2.85 -14.47 -10.64
N SER A 250 2.80 -14.28 -11.95
CA SER A 250 4.01 -14.06 -12.77
C SER A 250 4.77 -12.80 -12.33
N GLN A 251 4.05 -11.70 -12.09
CA GLN A 251 4.63 -10.44 -11.63
C GLN A 251 5.25 -10.55 -10.25
N LEU A 252 4.58 -11.23 -9.31
CA LEU A 252 5.10 -11.45 -7.97
C LEU A 252 6.34 -12.36 -7.97
N LYS A 253 6.34 -13.42 -8.77
CA LYS A 253 7.51 -14.28 -8.94
C LYS A 253 8.72 -13.48 -9.42
N PHE A 254 8.54 -12.62 -10.41
CA PHE A 254 9.59 -11.72 -10.90
C PHE A 254 10.08 -10.77 -9.81
N ALA A 255 9.16 -10.06 -9.14
CA ALA A 255 9.49 -9.08 -8.12
C ALA A 255 10.23 -9.71 -6.92
N LEU A 256 9.76 -10.86 -6.44
CA LEU A 256 10.35 -11.56 -5.31
C LEU A 256 11.77 -12.08 -5.60
N GLY A 257 12.14 -12.32 -6.86
CA GLY A 257 13.51 -12.68 -7.23
C GLY A 257 14.55 -11.64 -6.78
N TYR A 258 14.20 -10.35 -6.80
CA TYR A 258 15.05 -9.30 -6.22
C TYR A 258 15.11 -9.39 -4.68
N TRP A 259 13.95 -9.47 -4.04
CA TRP A 259 13.88 -9.51 -2.57
C TRP A 259 14.53 -10.75 -1.96
N ASN A 260 14.48 -11.89 -2.66
CA ASN A 260 15.18 -13.12 -2.29
C ASN A 260 16.70 -13.01 -2.45
N GLY A 261 17.20 -11.99 -3.14
CA GLY A 261 18.62 -11.89 -3.52
C GLY A 261 19.01 -12.87 -4.63
N ASP A 262 18.05 -13.34 -5.44
CA ASP A 262 18.32 -14.21 -6.57
C ASP A 262 18.96 -13.45 -7.73
N ARG A 263 18.78 -12.13 -7.75
CA ARG A 263 19.32 -11.19 -8.72
C ARG A 263 19.48 -9.79 -8.13
N GLU A 264 20.30 -8.98 -8.75
CA GLU A 264 20.41 -7.55 -8.45
C GLU A 264 19.24 -6.77 -9.01
N ALA A 265 19.09 -5.51 -8.53
CA ALA A 265 18.07 -4.58 -9.05
C ALA A 265 18.30 -4.28 -10.52
N LEU A 266 17.28 -4.49 -11.34
CA LEU A 266 17.32 -4.26 -12.77
C LEU A 266 17.07 -2.78 -13.09
N PRO A 267 17.84 -2.20 -14.02
CA PRO A 267 17.51 -0.91 -14.61
C PRO A 267 16.32 -1.06 -15.59
N VAL A 268 15.82 0.04 -16.11
CA VAL A 268 14.89 0.04 -17.23
C VAL A 268 15.54 -0.56 -18.49
N SER A 269 14.73 -1.13 -19.38
CA SER A 269 15.19 -1.58 -20.70
C SER A 269 15.63 -0.40 -21.58
N GLU A 270 16.28 -0.70 -22.72
CA GLU A 270 16.73 0.33 -23.65
C GLU A 270 15.55 1.15 -24.21
N GLU A 271 14.44 0.51 -24.53
CA GLU A 271 13.22 1.14 -25.04
C GLU A 271 12.61 2.09 -24.01
N GLU A 272 12.84 1.81 -22.71
CA GLU A 272 12.32 2.62 -21.61
C GLU A 272 13.36 3.63 -21.03
N LYS A 273 14.54 3.77 -21.64
CA LYS A 273 15.61 4.68 -21.17
C LYS A 273 15.18 6.13 -21.02
N TRP A 274 14.11 6.54 -21.70
CA TRP A 274 13.52 7.87 -21.51
C TRP A 274 13.11 8.15 -20.05
N LYS A 275 12.76 7.11 -19.26
CA LYS A 275 12.44 7.21 -17.80
C LYS A 275 13.65 7.73 -17.00
N CYS A 276 14.88 7.48 -17.47
CA CYS A 276 16.10 7.93 -16.80
C CYS A 276 16.18 9.46 -16.76
N LYS A 277 15.70 10.16 -17.80
CA LYS A 277 15.65 11.63 -17.83
C LYS A 277 14.75 12.23 -16.73
N LEU A 278 13.82 11.44 -16.19
CA LEU A 278 12.93 11.82 -15.09
C LEU A 278 13.48 11.39 -13.73
N CYS A 279 14.60 10.66 -13.69
CA CYS A 279 15.17 10.07 -12.49
C CYS A 279 16.24 10.97 -11.88
N LYS A 280 16.07 11.31 -10.60
CA LYS A 280 17.04 12.16 -9.88
C LYS A 280 18.43 11.53 -9.70
N PHE A 281 18.53 10.21 -9.87
CA PHE A 281 19.77 9.45 -9.72
C PHE A 281 20.57 9.32 -11.02
N TYR A 282 19.95 9.69 -12.15
CA TYR A 282 20.58 9.57 -13.47
C TYR A 282 21.82 10.45 -13.58
N GLY A 283 22.92 9.86 -14.06
CA GLY A 283 24.22 10.53 -14.15
C GLY A 283 24.95 10.73 -12.81
N LYS A 284 24.36 10.31 -11.69
CA LYS A 284 24.91 10.40 -10.33
C LYS A 284 25.15 9.01 -9.77
N GLU A 285 24.28 8.54 -8.88
CA GLU A 285 24.34 7.21 -8.28
C GLU A 285 23.96 6.10 -9.26
N CYS A 286 23.25 6.43 -10.35
CA CYS A 286 22.92 5.51 -11.44
C CYS A 286 23.54 5.98 -12.76
N LYS A 287 24.54 5.23 -13.24
CA LYS A 287 25.22 5.49 -14.50
C LYS A 287 24.76 4.57 -15.65
N VAL A 288 23.72 3.77 -15.43
CA VAL A 288 23.10 2.97 -16.48
C VAL A 288 22.53 3.92 -17.55
N TRP A 289 22.84 3.67 -18.80
CA TRP A 289 22.48 4.54 -19.93
C TRP A 289 23.06 5.97 -19.91
N TRP A 290 24.03 6.24 -19.01
CA TRP A 290 24.72 7.53 -18.96
C TRP A 290 25.91 7.52 -19.93
N ASN A 291 25.92 8.46 -20.87
CA ASN A 291 26.97 8.58 -21.91
C ASN A 291 28.03 9.62 -21.60
N GLY A 292 27.99 10.23 -20.41
CA GLY A 292 29.10 11.11 -19.96
C GLY A 292 29.05 12.54 -20.49
N ASP A 293 27.88 13.11 -20.76
CA ASP A 293 27.71 14.55 -21.11
C ASP A 293 27.63 15.43 -19.88
#